data_e4c7417f54aa71a7a3ec0ccc33001db7
#
_entry.id   e4c7417f54aa71a7a3ec0ccc33001db7
#
_cell.length_a   1.000
_cell.length_b   1.000
_cell.length_c   1.000
_cell.angle_alpha   90.00
_cell.angle_beta   90.00
_cell.angle_gamma   90.00
#
_symmetry.space_group_name_H-M   'P 1'
#
loop_
_entity.id
_entity.type
_entity.pdbx_description
1 polymer ?
#
loop_
_entity_poly.entity_id
_entity_poly.type
_entity_poly.pdbx_seq_one_letter_code
_entity_poly.pdbx_strand_id
1 'polypeptide(L)'
;MRHRSRSINSDEDLNIWPAFTDLMSNAFMILVLLLSLALIKPLLSKALSKTETPTGVPPILVIEDEGAYRFASGSAEIPPKMSAYIRNKIVPEIERNTKKYRINVVELIGHTDGQANGGGASNLDRDLEKVANAKEPVSSLQSGSNADLGLMRALAVVRLLRDLQTKNGQLKGLKFRAYSAAQLILPDGEFAPVNRKPDATRRRIEIRFTRLGEPIQVK
;
A
#
# COMPACT_ATOMS: atom_id res chain seq x y z
N MET A 1 61.17 -37.28 85.00
CA MET A 1 60.41 -36.15 84.42
C MET A 1 60.52 -36.21 82.90
N ARG A 2 59.36 -36.50 82.19
CA ARG A 2 59.32 -36.65 80.73
C ARG A 2 58.76 -35.36 80.14
N HIS A 3 59.61 -34.61 79.44
CA HIS A 3 59.18 -33.50 78.61
C HIS A 3 58.49 -34.05 77.32
N ARG A 4 57.23 -33.68 77.10
CA ARG A 4 56.48 -34.01 75.97
C ARG A 4 56.56 -32.82 75.00
N SER A 5 57.30 -32.97 73.92
CA SER A 5 57.44 -32.01 72.87
C SER A 5 56.14 -32.05 72.04
N ARG A 6 55.47 -30.93 71.89
CA ARG A 6 54.25 -30.77 71.08
C ARG A 6 54.72 -30.25 69.70
N SER A 7 54.68 -31.11 68.72
CA SER A 7 54.88 -30.67 67.31
C SER A 7 53.64 -29.97 66.83
N ILE A 8 53.77 -28.73 66.43
CA ILE A 8 52.75 -27.96 65.71
C ILE A 8 52.98 -28.28 64.25
N ASN A 9 52.09 -29.12 63.67
CA ASN A 9 51.96 -29.25 62.20
C ASN A 9 51.22 -28.02 61.69
N SER A 10 51.92 -27.12 61.06
CA SER A 10 51.39 -25.99 60.25
C SER A 10 51.61 -26.31 58.79
N ASP A 11 50.77 -27.18 58.24
CA ASP A 11 50.62 -27.28 56.82
C ASP A 11 49.12 -27.23 56.54
N GLU A 12 48.48 -26.06 56.71
CA GLU A 12 47.26 -25.70 56.00
C GLU A 12 47.73 -25.27 54.60
N ASP A 13 47.88 -26.26 53.69
CA ASP A 13 47.94 -25.97 52.25
C ASP A 13 46.67 -25.23 51.87
N LEU A 14 46.81 -23.91 51.73
CA LEU A 14 45.80 -23.07 51.19
C LEU A 14 45.46 -23.58 49.75
N ASN A 15 44.50 -24.45 49.67
CA ASN A 15 44.02 -24.95 48.36
C ASN A 15 43.33 -23.83 47.62
N ILE A 16 44.09 -23.06 46.82
CA ILE A 16 43.63 -21.92 46.04
C ILE A 16 42.85 -22.34 44.76
N TRP A 17 42.90 -23.64 44.41
CA TRP A 17 42.28 -24.16 43.19
C TRP A 17 40.77 -24.02 43.15
N PRO A 18 39.97 -24.28 44.21
CA PRO A 18 38.52 -24.07 44.20
C PRO A 18 38.15 -22.60 43.99
N ALA A 19 38.86 -21.67 44.63
CA ALA A 19 38.62 -20.24 44.48
C ALA A 19 38.94 -19.75 43.06
N PHE A 20 40.01 -20.28 42.46
CA PHE A 20 40.39 -19.97 41.09
C PHE A 20 39.37 -20.55 40.09
N THR A 21 38.90 -21.77 40.30
CA THR A 21 37.89 -22.42 39.46
C THR A 21 36.56 -21.67 39.49
N ASP A 22 36.13 -21.21 40.68
CA ASP A 22 34.90 -20.44 40.84
C ASP A 22 35.01 -19.07 40.12
N LEU A 23 36.15 -18.38 40.27
CA LEU A 23 36.38 -17.12 39.55
C LEU A 23 36.36 -17.31 38.03
N MET A 24 37.03 -18.36 37.52
CA MET A 24 37.04 -18.69 36.09
C MET A 24 35.70 -19.09 35.59
N SER A 25 34.92 -19.86 36.34
CA SER A 25 33.56 -20.27 35.98
C SER A 25 32.61 -19.07 35.86
N ASN A 26 32.69 -18.15 36.84
CA ASN A 26 31.89 -16.93 36.83
C ASN A 26 32.26 -16.00 35.64
N ALA A 27 33.57 -15.83 35.38
CA ALA A 27 34.07 -15.06 34.24
C ALA A 27 33.57 -15.68 32.89
N PHE A 28 33.64 -17.01 32.78
CA PHE A 28 33.15 -17.73 31.59
C PHE A 28 31.65 -17.59 31.41
N MET A 29 30.85 -17.69 32.49
CA MET A 29 29.40 -17.47 32.44
C MET A 29 29.04 -16.07 31.97
N ILE A 30 29.73 -15.04 32.45
CA ILE A 30 29.54 -13.66 32.01
C ILE A 30 29.89 -13.52 30.53
N LEU A 31 30.98 -14.13 30.08
CA LEU A 31 31.42 -14.07 28.69
C LEU A 31 30.38 -14.75 27.75
N VAL A 32 29.87 -15.92 28.14
CA VAL A 32 28.80 -16.63 27.39
C VAL A 32 27.52 -15.80 27.33
N LEU A 33 27.15 -15.15 28.44
CA LEU A 33 25.99 -14.27 28.49
C LEU A 33 26.14 -13.06 27.54
N LEU A 34 27.31 -12.41 27.58
CA LEU A 34 27.61 -11.28 26.69
C LEU A 34 27.64 -11.70 25.20
N LEU A 35 28.21 -12.87 24.91
CA LEU A 35 28.21 -13.44 23.57
C LEU A 35 26.80 -13.74 23.10
N SER A 36 25.98 -14.35 23.94
CA SER A 36 24.54 -14.61 23.63
C SER A 36 23.79 -13.32 23.35
N LEU A 37 24.00 -12.28 24.16
CA LEU A 37 23.39 -10.96 23.93
C LEU A 37 23.87 -10.32 22.62
N ALA A 38 25.14 -10.46 22.28
CA ALA A 38 25.70 -9.95 21.03
C ALA A 38 25.12 -10.66 19.80
N LEU A 39 24.81 -11.96 19.88
CA LEU A 39 24.21 -12.73 18.82
C LEU A 39 22.68 -12.48 18.69
N ILE A 40 21.98 -12.24 19.80
CA ILE A 40 20.54 -12.01 19.81
C ILE A 40 20.19 -10.60 19.31
N LYS A 41 20.98 -9.56 19.64
CA LYS A 41 20.75 -8.17 19.22
C LYS A 41 20.51 -8.02 17.71
N PRO A 42 21.35 -8.53 16.78
CA PRO A 42 21.15 -8.38 15.35
C PRO A 42 19.94 -9.18 14.85
N LEU A 43 19.57 -10.29 15.49
CA LEU A 43 18.37 -11.05 15.15
C LEU A 43 17.11 -10.30 15.56
N LEU A 44 17.10 -9.71 16.74
CA LEU A 44 15.99 -8.92 17.25
C LEU A 44 15.82 -7.60 16.46
N SER A 45 16.91 -6.92 16.12
CA SER A 45 16.86 -5.71 15.30
C SER A 45 16.36 -6.00 13.88
N LYS A 46 16.75 -7.12 13.27
CA LYS A 46 16.17 -7.58 11.99
C LYS A 46 14.69 -7.93 12.08
N ALA A 47 14.24 -8.48 13.19
CA ALA A 47 12.82 -8.80 13.40
C ALA A 47 11.98 -7.52 13.61
N LEU A 48 12.52 -6.55 14.34
CA LEU A 48 11.89 -5.25 14.60
C LEU A 48 11.91 -4.33 13.36
N SER A 49 13.01 -4.29 12.59
CA SER A 49 13.08 -3.49 11.37
C SER A 49 12.18 -4.03 10.23
N LYS A 50 11.73 -5.28 10.29
CA LYS A 50 10.67 -5.79 9.40
C LYS A 50 9.30 -5.15 9.66
N THR A 51 9.13 -4.45 10.77
CA THR A 51 7.86 -3.83 11.18
C THR A 51 7.82 -2.31 10.92
N GLU A 52 8.94 -1.70 10.51
CA GLU A 52 8.92 -0.30 10.11
C GLU A 52 8.06 -0.14 8.85
N THR A 53 6.90 0.46 9.05
CA THR A 53 6.09 0.97 7.95
C THR A 53 6.91 2.03 7.24
N PRO A 54 7.11 1.96 5.91
CA PRO A 54 7.87 2.98 5.20
C PRO A 54 7.32 4.36 5.55
N THR A 55 8.15 5.19 6.13
CA THR A 55 7.86 6.59 6.41
C THR A 55 7.82 7.34 5.09
N GLY A 56 6.64 7.76 4.67
CA GLY A 56 6.45 8.54 3.46
C GLY A 56 5.04 8.38 2.90
N VAL A 57 4.60 9.42 2.20
CA VAL A 57 3.33 9.40 1.50
C VAL A 57 3.55 8.73 0.13
N PRO A 58 2.73 7.74 -0.25
CA PRO A 58 2.82 7.17 -1.58
C PRO A 58 2.47 8.21 -2.65
N PRO A 59 3.12 8.17 -3.83
CA PRO A 59 2.81 9.10 -4.91
C PRO A 59 1.39 8.85 -5.44
N ILE A 60 0.77 9.90 -5.99
CA ILE A 60 -0.45 9.78 -6.78
C ILE A 60 -0.02 9.49 -8.22
N LEU A 61 -0.52 8.40 -8.81
CA LEU A 61 -0.33 8.15 -10.24
C LEU A 61 -1.49 8.77 -11.01
N VAL A 62 -1.18 9.40 -12.14
CA VAL A 62 -2.18 10.07 -12.97
C VAL A 62 -2.21 9.44 -14.36
N ILE A 63 -3.40 9.12 -14.83
CA ILE A 63 -3.69 8.77 -16.21
C ILE A 63 -4.42 9.96 -16.83
N GLU A 64 -3.74 10.69 -17.71
CA GLU A 64 -4.33 11.82 -18.41
C GLU A 64 -5.29 11.33 -19.50
N ASP A 65 -6.47 11.99 -19.60
CA ASP A 65 -7.49 11.72 -20.60
C ASP A 65 -7.31 12.66 -21.80
N GLU A 66 -6.18 12.47 -22.50
CA GLU A 66 -5.85 13.28 -23.67
C GLU A 66 -5.17 12.49 -24.80
N GLY A 67 -5.16 13.07 -25.96
CA GLY A 67 -4.47 12.51 -27.14
C GLY A 67 -4.92 11.09 -27.44
N ALA A 68 -3.97 10.17 -27.54
CA ALA A 68 -4.21 8.76 -27.85
C ALA A 68 -4.81 7.95 -26.68
N TYR A 69 -4.84 8.51 -25.49
CA TYR A 69 -5.40 7.92 -24.27
C TYR A 69 -6.77 8.49 -23.91
N ARG A 70 -7.35 9.32 -24.81
CA ARG A 70 -8.61 10.00 -24.58
C ARG A 70 -9.78 9.04 -24.67
N PHE A 71 -10.67 9.07 -23.67
CA PHE A 71 -12.00 8.48 -23.77
C PHE A 71 -12.84 9.21 -24.81
N ALA A 72 -13.70 8.49 -25.50
CA ALA A 72 -14.72 9.13 -26.32
C ALA A 72 -15.67 9.97 -25.46
N SER A 73 -16.26 11.01 -26.05
CA SER A 73 -17.18 11.91 -25.34
C SER A 73 -18.36 11.12 -24.77
N GLY A 74 -18.66 11.32 -23.47
CA GLY A 74 -19.72 10.59 -22.77
C GLY A 74 -19.46 9.10 -22.54
N SER A 75 -18.32 8.57 -22.99
CA SER A 75 -17.98 7.14 -22.89
C SER A 75 -16.98 6.87 -21.76
N ALA A 76 -17.01 5.64 -21.26
CA ALA A 76 -16.04 5.07 -20.34
C ALA A 76 -15.30 3.85 -20.94
N GLU A 77 -15.47 3.58 -22.23
CA GLU A 77 -14.71 2.54 -22.92
C GLU A 77 -13.24 2.91 -23.02
N ILE A 78 -12.35 2.04 -22.51
CA ILE A 78 -10.91 2.26 -22.51
C ILE A 78 -10.35 2.06 -23.92
N PRO A 79 -9.75 3.11 -24.55
CA PRO A 79 -9.12 2.95 -25.85
C PRO A 79 -7.97 1.93 -25.82
N PRO A 80 -7.69 1.22 -26.92
CA PRO A 80 -6.63 0.21 -26.97
C PRO A 80 -5.26 0.72 -26.53
N LYS A 81 -4.89 1.94 -26.91
CA LYS A 81 -3.60 2.57 -26.50
C LYS A 81 -3.56 2.85 -25.00
N MET A 82 -4.65 3.33 -24.40
CA MET A 82 -4.76 3.50 -22.95
C MET A 82 -4.67 2.15 -22.23
N SER A 83 -5.34 1.12 -22.74
CA SER A 83 -5.26 -0.23 -22.19
C SER A 83 -3.83 -0.75 -22.18
N ALA A 84 -3.10 -0.58 -23.28
CA ALA A 84 -1.68 -0.96 -23.37
C ALA A 84 -0.80 -0.15 -22.40
N TYR A 85 -1.03 1.15 -22.28
CA TYR A 85 -0.33 2.02 -21.33
C TYR A 85 -0.56 1.58 -19.89
N ILE A 86 -1.81 1.31 -19.51
CA ILE A 86 -2.15 0.81 -18.17
C ILE A 86 -1.40 -0.49 -17.88
N ARG A 87 -1.43 -1.45 -18.80
CA ARG A 87 -0.75 -2.76 -18.61
C ARG A 87 0.75 -2.62 -18.46
N ASN A 88 1.38 -1.81 -19.33
CA ASN A 88 2.83 -1.79 -19.48
C ASN A 88 3.52 -0.77 -18.57
N LYS A 89 2.81 0.27 -18.11
CA LYS A 89 3.38 1.35 -17.30
C LYS A 89 2.73 1.47 -15.93
N ILE A 90 1.40 1.53 -15.87
CA ILE A 90 0.67 1.78 -14.62
C ILE A 90 0.70 0.55 -13.70
N VAL A 91 0.47 -0.66 -14.22
CA VAL A 91 0.47 -1.89 -13.41
C VAL A 91 1.79 -2.11 -12.69
N PRO A 92 2.97 -2.02 -13.34
CA PRO A 92 4.25 -2.14 -12.63
C PRO A 92 4.45 -1.07 -11.53
N GLU A 93 3.97 0.16 -11.77
CA GLU A 93 4.04 1.23 -10.77
C GLU A 93 3.12 0.93 -9.56
N ILE A 94 1.91 0.42 -9.80
CA ILE A 94 1.03 -0.02 -8.72
C ILE A 94 1.72 -1.11 -7.89
N GLU A 95 2.27 -2.14 -8.52
CA GLU A 95 2.95 -3.23 -7.81
C GLU A 95 4.15 -2.74 -7.01
N ARG A 96 4.94 -1.82 -7.56
CA ARG A 96 6.09 -1.22 -6.88
C ARG A 96 5.67 -0.44 -5.64
N ASN A 97 4.67 0.44 -5.78
CA ASN A 97 4.22 1.30 -4.70
C ASN A 97 3.48 0.52 -3.61
N THR A 98 2.61 -0.42 -3.97
CA THR A 98 1.90 -1.26 -2.99
C THR A 98 2.86 -2.11 -2.17
N LYS A 99 3.90 -2.66 -2.78
CA LYS A 99 5.00 -3.36 -2.09
C LYS A 99 5.79 -2.44 -1.17
N LYS A 100 6.26 -1.30 -1.73
CA LYS A 100 7.09 -0.32 -1.00
C LYS A 100 6.37 0.20 0.24
N TYR A 101 5.12 0.58 0.12
CA TYR A 101 4.33 1.21 1.20
C TYR A 101 3.45 0.24 1.97
N ARG A 102 3.51 -1.08 1.67
CA ARG A 102 2.67 -2.13 2.28
C ARG A 102 1.18 -1.80 2.22
N ILE A 103 0.72 -1.42 1.05
CA ILE A 103 -0.66 -0.99 0.78
C ILE A 103 -1.45 -2.14 0.19
N ASN A 104 -2.72 -2.23 0.56
CA ASN A 104 -3.63 -3.28 0.09
C ASN A 104 -4.87 -2.74 -0.62
N VAL A 105 -5.04 -1.41 -0.66
CA VAL A 105 -6.17 -0.76 -1.33
C VAL A 105 -5.64 0.25 -2.35
N VAL A 106 -6.17 0.19 -3.55
CA VAL A 106 -5.90 1.12 -4.65
C VAL A 106 -7.23 1.79 -5.03
N GLU A 107 -7.27 3.10 -4.89
CA GLU A 107 -8.44 3.93 -5.18
C GLU A 107 -8.25 4.65 -6.50
N LEU A 108 -9.22 4.52 -7.38
CA LEU A 108 -9.25 5.16 -8.68
C LEU A 108 -10.32 6.24 -8.67
N ILE A 109 -9.91 7.48 -8.93
CA ILE A 109 -10.77 8.65 -8.85
C ILE A 109 -10.86 9.27 -10.24
N GLY A 110 -12.06 9.24 -10.82
CA GLY A 110 -12.32 9.85 -12.13
C GLY A 110 -12.62 11.34 -12.00
N HIS A 111 -11.90 12.15 -12.79
CA HIS A 111 -12.10 13.59 -12.90
C HIS A 111 -12.55 13.93 -14.32
N THR A 112 -13.49 14.87 -14.42
CA THR A 112 -13.97 15.43 -15.69
C THR A 112 -13.62 16.91 -15.76
N ASP A 113 -13.78 17.51 -16.93
CA ASP A 113 -13.80 18.97 -17.05
C ASP A 113 -15.19 19.53 -16.71
N GLY A 114 -15.34 20.82 -16.86
CA GLY A 114 -16.61 21.50 -16.54
C GLY A 114 -17.65 21.48 -17.63
N GLN A 115 -17.41 20.82 -18.77
CA GLN A 115 -18.43 20.69 -19.82
C GLN A 115 -19.63 19.91 -19.29
N ALA A 116 -20.83 20.39 -19.59
CA ALA A 116 -22.02 19.63 -19.26
C ALA A 116 -21.99 18.30 -20.00
N ASN A 117 -22.19 17.20 -19.28
CA ASN A 117 -22.41 15.91 -19.89
C ASN A 117 -23.82 15.91 -20.50
N GLY A 118 -23.94 15.59 -21.79
CA GLY A 118 -25.14 15.81 -22.56
C GLY A 118 -26.34 15.00 -22.09
N GLY A 119 -27.04 15.48 -21.11
CA GLY A 119 -28.45 15.39 -20.78
C GLY A 119 -29.25 14.09 -20.88
N GLY A 120 -28.62 12.91 -20.95
CA GLY A 120 -29.34 11.63 -20.90
C GLY A 120 -29.70 11.24 -19.46
N ALA A 121 -30.69 10.38 -19.29
CA ALA A 121 -31.01 9.78 -18.02
C ALA A 121 -29.88 8.78 -17.61
N SER A 122 -29.39 8.88 -16.36
CA SER A 122 -28.45 7.90 -15.82
C SER A 122 -29.12 6.52 -15.64
N ASN A 123 -28.39 5.45 -15.92
CA ASN A 123 -28.83 4.10 -15.57
C ASN A 123 -27.97 3.46 -14.47
N LEU A 124 -27.11 4.25 -13.82
CA LEU A 124 -26.15 3.74 -12.85
C LEU A 124 -26.83 3.06 -11.66
N ASP A 125 -27.90 3.63 -11.14
CA ASP A 125 -28.64 3.05 -10.01
C ASP A 125 -29.17 1.63 -10.28
N ARG A 126 -29.39 1.30 -11.56
CA ARG A 126 -29.90 -0.02 -11.97
C ARG A 126 -28.80 -1.01 -12.34
N ASP A 127 -27.72 -0.52 -12.97
CA ASP A 127 -26.79 -1.39 -13.70
C ASP A 127 -25.36 -1.35 -13.18
N LEU A 128 -25.02 -0.43 -12.25
CA LEU A 128 -23.66 -0.22 -11.78
C LEU A 128 -23.04 -1.48 -11.14
N GLU A 129 -23.79 -2.16 -10.27
CA GLU A 129 -23.31 -3.37 -9.59
C GLU A 129 -23.12 -4.54 -10.56
N LYS A 130 -23.96 -4.65 -11.60
CA LYS A 130 -23.81 -5.68 -12.61
C LYS A 130 -22.50 -5.49 -13.37
N VAL A 131 -22.20 -4.25 -13.75
CA VAL A 131 -20.96 -3.89 -14.42
C VAL A 131 -19.77 -4.05 -13.48
N ALA A 132 -19.85 -3.60 -12.23
CA ALA A 132 -18.78 -3.76 -11.25
C ALA A 132 -18.42 -5.24 -11.00
N ASN A 133 -19.40 -6.14 -11.05
CA ASN A 133 -19.22 -7.58 -10.88
C ASN A 133 -18.98 -8.35 -12.19
N ALA A 134 -18.66 -7.67 -13.27
CA ALA A 134 -18.36 -8.25 -14.59
C ALA A 134 -19.52 -9.04 -15.23
N LYS A 135 -20.76 -8.81 -14.82
CA LYS A 135 -21.95 -9.42 -15.43
C LYS A 135 -22.37 -8.71 -16.70
N GLU A 136 -22.05 -7.42 -16.81
CA GLU A 136 -22.30 -6.60 -17.99
C GLU A 136 -21.06 -5.77 -18.37
N PRO A 137 -20.90 -5.35 -19.63
CA PRO A 137 -19.81 -4.51 -20.07
C PRO A 137 -19.96 -3.07 -19.56
N VAL A 138 -18.85 -2.32 -19.47
CA VAL A 138 -18.87 -0.90 -19.09
C VAL A 138 -19.66 -0.05 -20.10
N SER A 139 -19.67 -0.44 -21.37
CA SER A 139 -20.43 0.23 -22.45
C SER A 139 -21.94 0.21 -22.25
N SER A 140 -22.49 -0.64 -21.37
CA SER A 140 -23.91 -0.63 -21.03
C SER A 140 -24.32 0.51 -20.10
N LEU A 141 -23.36 1.16 -19.43
CA LEU A 141 -23.61 2.28 -18.54
C LEU A 141 -23.85 3.58 -19.32
N GLN A 142 -24.81 4.37 -18.86
CA GLN A 142 -25.15 5.67 -19.38
C GLN A 142 -25.03 6.72 -18.28
N SER A 143 -24.21 7.74 -18.52
CA SER A 143 -24.02 8.84 -17.57
C SER A 143 -25.06 9.95 -17.77
N GLY A 144 -25.69 10.40 -16.69
CA GLY A 144 -26.56 11.58 -16.66
C GLY A 144 -25.83 12.86 -16.19
N SER A 145 -24.63 12.71 -15.64
CA SER A 145 -23.85 13.82 -15.07
C SER A 145 -22.34 13.58 -15.20
N ASN A 146 -21.56 14.61 -14.92
CA ASN A 146 -20.10 14.49 -14.80
C ASN A 146 -19.67 13.61 -13.63
N ALA A 147 -20.48 13.52 -12.58
CA ALA A 147 -20.22 12.60 -11.46
C ALA A 147 -20.35 11.14 -11.93
N ASP A 148 -21.38 10.81 -12.67
CA ASP A 148 -21.56 9.49 -13.26
C ASP A 148 -20.43 9.15 -14.22
N LEU A 149 -20.09 10.06 -15.12
CA LEU A 149 -19.04 9.86 -16.12
C LEU A 149 -17.67 9.60 -15.46
N GLY A 150 -17.34 10.37 -14.42
CA GLY A 150 -16.11 10.16 -13.65
C GLY A 150 -16.08 8.77 -12.99
N LEU A 151 -17.20 8.36 -12.37
CA LEU A 151 -17.31 7.04 -11.74
C LEU A 151 -17.20 5.91 -12.77
N MET A 152 -17.91 6.02 -13.89
CA MET A 152 -17.86 5.03 -14.97
C MET A 152 -16.45 4.83 -15.52
N ARG A 153 -15.69 5.90 -15.75
CA ARG A 153 -14.30 5.85 -16.23
C ARG A 153 -13.35 5.22 -15.21
N ALA A 154 -13.48 5.60 -13.94
CA ALA A 154 -12.72 4.97 -12.86
C ALA A 154 -13.04 3.47 -12.75
N LEU A 155 -14.32 3.11 -12.83
CA LEU A 155 -14.77 1.71 -12.81
C LEU A 155 -14.25 0.91 -14.01
N ALA A 156 -14.18 1.50 -15.20
CA ALA A 156 -13.60 0.85 -16.37
C ALA A 156 -12.13 0.45 -16.13
N VAL A 157 -11.34 1.33 -15.55
CA VAL A 157 -9.95 1.01 -15.19
C VAL A 157 -9.88 -0.03 -14.07
N VAL A 158 -10.73 0.06 -13.04
CA VAL A 158 -10.83 -0.99 -11.99
C VAL A 158 -11.13 -2.35 -12.62
N ARG A 159 -12.06 -2.42 -13.57
CA ARG A 159 -12.38 -3.65 -14.30
C ARG A 159 -11.19 -4.23 -15.03
N LEU A 160 -10.44 -3.40 -15.75
CA LEU A 160 -9.21 -3.81 -16.44
C LEU A 160 -8.17 -4.35 -15.44
N LEU A 161 -7.96 -3.68 -14.30
CA LEU A 161 -7.01 -4.14 -13.27
C LEU A 161 -7.44 -5.46 -12.62
N ARG A 162 -8.73 -5.64 -12.35
CA ARG A 162 -9.28 -6.90 -11.82
C ARG A 162 -9.18 -8.04 -12.83
N ASP A 163 -9.38 -7.77 -14.10
CA ASP A 163 -9.17 -8.76 -15.18
C ASP A 163 -7.71 -9.21 -15.24
N LEU A 164 -6.76 -8.29 -15.12
CA LEU A 164 -5.33 -8.62 -15.04
C LEU A 164 -4.99 -9.42 -13.77
N GLN A 165 -5.60 -9.07 -12.65
CA GLN A 165 -5.44 -9.80 -11.40
C GLN A 165 -5.90 -11.26 -11.53
N THR A 166 -7.06 -11.47 -12.16
CA THR A 166 -7.66 -12.80 -12.27
C THR A 166 -7.00 -13.65 -13.35
N LYS A 167 -6.71 -13.07 -14.53
CA LYS A 167 -6.20 -13.81 -15.70
C LYS A 167 -4.69 -13.99 -15.66
N ASN A 168 -3.95 -12.96 -15.23
CA ASN A 168 -2.49 -12.94 -15.32
C ASN A 168 -1.80 -13.14 -13.97
N GLY A 169 -2.55 -13.19 -12.87
CA GLY A 169 -2.00 -13.33 -11.53
C GLY A 169 -1.18 -12.13 -11.05
N GLN A 170 -1.30 -10.97 -11.72
CA GLN A 170 -0.72 -9.69 -11.31
C GLN A 170 -1.53 -9.07 -10.16
N LEU A 171 -1.00 -8.04 -9.49
CA LEU A 171 -1.72 -7.23 -8.50
C LEU A 171 -2.38 -8.06 -7.37
N LYS A 172 -1.78 -9.19 -7.01
CA LYS A 172 -2.33 -10.14 -6.02
C LYS A 172 -2.55 -9.48 -4.67
N GLY A 173 -3.70 -9.78 -4.04
CA GLY A 173 -4.04 -9.29 -2.70
C GLY A 173 -4.50 -7.85 -2.64
N LEU A 174 -4.52 -7.11 -3.77
CA LEU A 174 -4.99 -5.74 -3.81
C LEU A 174 -6.51 -5.68 -3.94
N LYS A 175 -7.10 -4.68 -3.28
CA LYS A 175 -8.51 -4.30 -3.40
C LYS A 175 -8.60 -3.02 -4.21
N PHE A 176 -9.47 -2.99 -5.21
CA PHE A 176 -9.68 -1.82 -6.07
C PHE A 176 -11.02 -1.17 -5.76
N ARG A 177 -11.04 0.17 -5.70
CA ARG A 177 -12.24 0.98 -5.48
C ARG A 177 -12.31 2.06 -6.53
N ALA A 178 -13.52 2.33 -7.03
CA ALA A 178 -13.79 3.41 -7.98
C ALA A 178 -14.55 4.54 -7.29
N TYR A 179 -14.14 5.77 -7.57
CA TYR A 179 -14.77 6.99 -7.09
C TYR A 179 -14.84 8.03 -8.20
N SER A 180 -15.63 9.07 -7.99
CA SER A 180 -15.71 10.23 -8.86
C SER A 180 -15.48 11.51 -8.07
N ALA A 181 -14.60 12.37 -8.56
CA ALA A 181 -14.48 13.76 -8.15
C ALA A 181 -15.22 14.71 -9.11
N ALA A 182 -15.85 14.16 -10.15
CA ALA A 182 -16.51 14.94 -11.18
C ALA A 182 -15.64 16.08 -11.72
N GLN A 183 -16.20 17.29 -11.83
CA GLN A 183 -15.49 18.50 -12.23
C GLN A 183 -15.04 19.37 -11.05
N LEU A 184 -15.10 18.84 -9.82
CA LEU A 184 -14.94 19.66 -8.61
C LEU A 184 -13.48 19.95 -8.24
N ILE A 185 -12.56 19.04 -8.51
CA ILE A 185 -11.18 19.11 -8.01
C ILE A 185 -10.20 19.34 -9.15
N LEU A 186 -9.41 20.39 -9.03
CA LEU A 186 -8.32 20.74 -9.94
C LEU A 186 -7.09 19.80 -9.73
N PRO A 187 -6.10 19.81 -10.66
CA PRO A 187 -4.88 18.99 -10.50
C PRO A 187 -4.04 19.34 -9.26
N ASP A 188 -4.12 20.57 -8.77
CA ASP A 188 -3.46 21.04 -7.54
C ASP A 188 -4.20 20.66 -6.24
N GLY A 189 -5.41 20.09 -6.37
CA GLY A 189 -6.24 19.66 -5.25
C GLY A 189 -7.28 20.69 -4.78
N GLU A 190 -7.27 21.89 -5.35
CA GLU A 190 -8.22 22.95 -5.01
C GLU A 190 -9.59 22.75 -5.67
N PHE A 191 -10.62 23.39 -5.13
CA PHE A 191 -11.94 23.42 -5.75
C PHE A 191 -11.93 24.23 -7.05
N ALA A 192 -12.46 23.63 -8.10
CA ALA A 192 -12.54 24.26 -9.40
C ALA A 192 -13.57 25.40 -9.43
N PRO A 193 -13.23 26.57 -10.01
CA PRO A 193 -14.22 27.59 -10.30
C PRO A 193 -15.19 27.11 -11.39
N VAL A 194 -16.35 27.77 -11.47
CA VAL A 194 -17.34 27.46 -12.52
C VAL A 194 -16.74 27.78 -13.89
N ASN A 195 -16.43 26.72 -14.64
CA ASN A 195 -15.95 26.81 -16.02
C ASN A 195 -16.59 25.70 -16.86
N ARG A 196 -17.32 26.08 -17.90
CA ARG A 196 -18.04 25.16 -18.81
C ARG A 196 -17.29 24.91 -20.12
N LYS A 197 -16.08 25.48 -20.28
CA LYS A 197 -15.25 25.24 -21.47
C LYS A 197 -14.53 23.89 -21.37
N PRO A 198 -14.22 23.26 -22.52
CA PRO A 198 -13.38 22.07 -22.53
C PRO A 198 -12.01 22.36 -21.91
N ASP A 199 -11.55 21.44 -21.06
CA ASP A 199 -10.25 21.57 -20.40
C ASP A 199 -9.62 20.18 -20.22
N ALA A 200 -8.66 19.86 -21.10
CA ALA A 200 -7.98 18.58 -21.10
C ALA A 200 -7.19 18.32 -19.79
N THR A 201 -6.64 19.38 -19.18
CA THR A 201 -5.81 19.26 -17.97
C THR A 201 -6.60 18.77 -16.76
N ARG A 202 -7.93 18.97 -16.77
CA ARG A 202 -8.82 18.53 -15.70
C ARG A 202 -9.28 17.09 -15.87
N ARG A 203 -9.28 16.58 -17.11
CA ARG A 203 -9.72 15.21 -17.39
C ARG A 203 -8.59 14.23 -17.09
N ARG A 204 -8.78 13.41 -16.05
CA ARG A 204 -7.78 12.44 -15.63
C ARG A 204 -8.39 11.36 -14.75
N ILE A 205 -7.65 10.30 -14.55
CA ILE A 205 -7.90 9.33 -13.48
C ILE A 205 -6.71 9.36 -12.52
N GLU A 206 -6.97 9.68 -11.27
CA GLU A 206 -5.99 9.59 -10.20
C GLU A 206 -6.04 8.19 -9.58
N ILE A 207 -4.86 7.63 -9.33
CA ILE A 207 -4.70 6.36 -8.61
C ILE A 207 -4.01 6.68 -7.29
N ARG A 208 -4.74 6.49 -6.21
CA ARG A 208 -4.30 6.72 -4.84
C ARG A 208 -4.11 5.41 -4.10
N PHE A 209 -3.17 5.40 -3.19
CA PHE A 209 -2.78 4.24 -2.41
C PHE A 209 -3.18 4.43 -0.97
N THR A 210 -4.03 3.54 -0.45
CA THR A 210 -4.53 3.63 0.91
C THR A 210 -4.42 2.30 1.65
N ARG A 211 -4.59 2.35 2.97
CA ARG A 211 -4.74 1.17 3.81
C ARG A 211 -6.17 1.10 4.29
N LEU A 212 -6.71 -0.09 4.35
CA LEU A 212 -8.01 -0.28 4.97
C LEU A 212 -7.88 -0.03 6.47
N GLY A 213 -8.45 1.07 6.95
CA GLY A 213 -8.58 1.36 8.37
C GLY A 213 -9.77 0.60 8.99
N GLU A 214 -9.75 0.41 10.30
CA GLU A 214 -10.91 -0.08 11.04
C GLU A 214 -11.92 1.06 11.22
N PRO A 215 -13.21 0.82 10.94
CA PRO A 215 -14.24 1.84 11.17
C PRO A 215 -14.45 2.07 12.66
N ILE A 216 -14.38 3.32 13.11
CA ILE A 216 -14.73 3.71 14.47
C ILE A 216 -16.12 4.33 14.42
N GLN A 217 -17.06 3.80 15.21
CA GLN A 217 -18.37 4.43 15.37
C GLN A 217 -18.25 5.61 16.35
N VAL A 218 -18.44 6.81 15.83
CA VAL A 218 -18.58 8.01 16.66
C VAL A 218 -20.05 8.06 17.09
N LYS A 219 -20.28 7.96 18.40
CA LYS A 219 -21.61 8.11 19.03
C LYS A 219 -21.85 9.56 19.39
#